data_72934faa9466b16a2c4e14738dcd1254
#
_entry.id   72934faa9466b16a2c4e14738dcd1254
#
_cell.length_a   1.000
_cell.length_b   1.000
_cell.length_c   1.000
_cell.angle_alpha   90.00
_cell.angle_beta   90.00
_cell.angle_gamma   90.00
#
_symmetry.space_group_name_H-M   'P 1'
#
loop_
_entity.id
_entity.type
_entity.pdbx_description
1 polymer ?
#
loop_
_entity_poly.entity_id
_entity_poly.type
_entity_poly.pdbx_seq_one_letter_code
_entity_poly.pdbx_strand_id
1 'polypeptide(L)'
;MIQSEKLKEHARRLRLYNIANRMDSILHHAQEEKPTYSEFLSLVLGTEVEMKERKDYERRLVAVRLPRKHDLDEYDYNFYKGIDRRQMKELRELVWFRETYNLILIGPSGTGKTFLAAGLVFDAVKAGYKACLLYTSDAADD
;
A
#
# COMPACT_ATOMS: atom_id res chain seq x y z
N MET A 1 -32.50 -5.99 19.35
CA MET A 1 -32.46 -4.54 18.96
C MET A 1 -31.67 -3.67 19.95
N ILE A 2 -32.03 -3.60 21.20
CA ILE A 2 -31.36 -2.73 22.19
C ILE A 2 -29.87 -3.09 22.39
N GLN A 3 -29.51 -4.36 22.31
CA GLN A 3 -28.14 -4.81 22.52
C GLN A 3 -27.21 -4.50 21.32
N SER A 4 -27.72 -4.59 20.10
CA SER A 4 -26.99 -4.21 18.88
C SER A 4 -26.63 -2.71 18.87
N GLU A 5 -27.56 -1.85 19.25
CA GLU A 5 -27.30 -0.40 19.31
C GLU A 5 -26.23 -0.03 20.35
N LYS A 6 -26.23 -0.68 21.51
CA LYS A 6 -25.16 -0.49 22.50
C LYS A 6 -23.80 -0.91 21.97
N LEU A 7 -23.74 -2.02 21.25
CA LEU A 7 -22.49 -2.49 20.63
C LEU A 7 -21.98 -1.50 19.58
N LYS A 8 -22.88 -0.97 18.74
CA LYS A 8 -22.55 0.07 17.76
C LYS A 8 -22.01 1.34 18.45
N GLU A 9 -22.67 1.76 19.54
CA GLU A 9 -22.22 2.92 20.31
C GLU A 9 -20.81 2.70 20.89
N HIS A 10 -20.55 1.56 21.53
CA HIS A 10 -19.23 1.22 22.08
C HIS A 10 -18.17 1.19 20.98
N ALA A 11 -18.47 0.56 19.84
CA ALA A 11 -17.56 0.53 18.71
C ALA A 11 -17.24 1.96 18.19
N ARG A 12 -18.22 2.84 18.08
CA ARG A 12 -18.00 4.26 17.70
C ARG A 12 -17.13 5.00 18.70
N ARG A 13 -17.35 4.81 19.99
CA ARG A 13 -16.54 5.44 21.06
C ARG A 13 -15.09 5.00 21.01
N LEU A 14 -14.83 3.73 20.64
CA LEU A 14 -13.50 3.18 20.41
C LEU A 14 -12.92 3.51 19.03
N ARG A 15 -13.62 4.30 18.20
CA ARG A 15 -13.26 4.63 16.82
C ARG A 15 -13.15 3.42 15.89
N LEU A 16 -13.88 2.35 16.20
CA LEU A 16 -14.01 1.14 15.38
C LEU A 16 -15.21 1.31 14.43
N TYR A 17 -15.10 2.28 13.53
CA TYR A 17 -16.22 2.72 12.70
C TYR A 17 -16.69 1.66 11.72
N ASN A 18 -15.77 0.84 11.19
CA ASN A 18 -16.14 -0.20 10.25
C ASN A 18 -16.93 -1.33 10.93
N ILE A 19 -16.50 -1.72 12.14
CA ILE A 19 -17.26 -2.66 12.98
C ILE A 19 -18.64 -2.08 13.29
N ALA A 20 -18.72 -0.81 13.72
CA ALA A 20 -20.00 -0.18 14.04
C ALA A 20 -20.98 -0.20 12.86
N ASN A 21 -20.50 0.11 11.64
CA ASN A 21 -21.31 0.14 10.45
C ASN A 21 -21.75 -1.26 9.96
N ARG A 22 -20.96 -2.28 10.24
CA ARG A 22 -21.22 -3.67 9.83
C ARG A 22 -21.76 -4.55 10.95
N MET A 23 -22.07 -3.98 12.11
CA MET A 23 -22.45 -4.71 13.31
C MET A 23 -23.60 -5.69 13.06
N ASP A 24 -24.66 -5.25 12.42
CA ASP A 24 -25.84 -6.12 12.16
C ASP A 24 -25.49 -7.28 11.21
N SER A 25 -24.70 -7.02 10.19
CA SER A 25 -24.21 -8.04 9.26
C SER A 25 -23.29 -9.05 9.95
N ILE A 26 -22.41 -8.60 10.83
CA ILE A 26 -21.51 -9.46 11.62
C ILE A 26 -22.30 -10.36 12.55
N LEU A 27 -23.29 -9.80 13.25
CA LEU A 27 -24.13 -10.57 14.17
C LEU A 27 -25.02 -11.58 13.43
N HIS A 28 -25.56 -11.20 12.27
CA HIS A 28 -26.35 -12.10 11.45
C HIS A 28 -25.52 -13.28 10.95
N HIS A 29 -24.34 -13.01 10.40
CA HIS A 29 -23.41 -14.05 9.97
C HIS A 29 -23.05 -15.03 11.12
N ALA A 30 -22.78 -14.49 12.31
CA ALA A 30 -22.49 -15.30 13.47
C ALA A 30 -23.66 -16.20 13.93
N GLN A 31 -24.90 -15.76 13.74
CA GLN A 31 -26.09 -16.56 14.05
C GLN A 31 -26.29 -17.72 13.06
N GLU A 32 -25.95 -17.51 11.80
CA GLU A 32 -26.09 -18.52 10.75
C GLU A 32 -24.95 -19.55 10.81
N GLU A 33 -23.69 -19.10 10.81
CA GLU A 33 -22.50 -19.96 10.71
C GLU A 33 -22.09 -20.56 12.06
N LYS A 34 -22.53 -19.98 13.17
CA LYS A 34 -22.22 -20.43 14.56
C LYS A 34 -20.71 -20.67 14.77
N PRO A 35 -19.85 -19.68 14.45
CA PRO A 35 -18.41 -19.80 14.60
C PRO A 35 -18.04 -20.00 16.08
N THR A 36 -16.86 -20.55 16.33
CA THR A 36 -16.27 -20.54 17.66
C THR A 36 -16.01 -19.10 18.12
N TYR A 37 -15.87 -18.89 19.41
CA TYR A 37 -15.58 -17.56 19.95
C TYR A 37 -14.31 -16.93 19.36
N SER A 38 -13.28 -17.74 19.13
CA SER A 38 -12.04 -17.32 18.53
C SER A 38 -12.22 -16.88 17.07
N GLU A 39 -12.95 -17.66 16.29
CA GLU A 39 -13.27 -17.32 14.89
C GLU A 39 -14.11 -16.06 14.80
N PHE A 40 -15.09 -15.91 15.69
CA PHE A 40 -15.92 -14.70 15.74
C PHE A 40 -15.10 -13.45 16.05
N LEU A 41 -14.24 -13.51 17.07
CA LEU A 41 -13.36 -12.39 17.41
C LEU A 41 -12.37 -12.07 16.28
N SER A 42 -11.82 -13.07 15.61
CA SER A 42 -10.97 -12.90 14.46
C SER A 42 -11.69 -12.19 13.31
N LEU A 43 -12.93 -12.56 13.03
CA LEU A 43 -13.78 -11.93 12.04
C LEU A 43 -14.02 -10.45 12.37
N VAL A 44 -14.42 -10.16 13.61
CA VAL A 44 -14.72 -8.79 14.06
C VAL A 44 -13.50 -7.90 13.99
N LEU A 45 -12.38 -8.34 14.54
CA LEU A 45 -11.13 -7.57 14.54
C LEU A 45 -10.53 -7.44 13.14
N GLY A 46 -10.56 -8.52 12.34
CA GLY A 46 -10.07 -8.53 10.96
C GLY A 46 -10.79 -7.51 10.09
N THR A 47 -12.10 -7.36 10.25
CA THR A 47 -12.91 -6.36 9.56
C THR A 47 -12.39 -4.92 9.78
N GLU A 48 -11.92 -4.59 10.96
CA GLU A 48 -11.38 -3.25 11.24
C GLU A 48 -9.92 -3.12 10.80
N VAL A 49 -9.12 -4.18 10.95
CA VAL A 49 -7.71 -4.21 10.51
C VAL A 49 -7.61 -3.97 9.00
N GLU A 50 -8.37 -4.72 8.20
CA GLU A 50 -8.40 -4.56 6.75
C GLU A 50 -8.74 -3.14 6.32
N MET A 51 -9.72 -2.52 6.98
CA MET A 51 -10.11 -1.13 6.68
C MET A 51 -9.00 -0.14 7.03
N LYS A 52 -8.32 -0.32 8.15
CA LYS A 52 -7.20 0.55 8.56
C LYS A 52 -6.01 0.40 7.62
N GLU A 53 -5.65 -0.83 7.27
CA GLU A 53 -4.57 -1.11 6.32
C GLU A 53 -4.83 -0.48 4.95
N ARG A 54 -6.07 -0.61 4.44
CA ARG A 54 -6.47 0.02 3.19
C ARG A 54 -6.37 1.55 3.23
N LYS A 55 -6.88 2.18 4.30
CA LYS A 55 -6.77 3.64 4.47
C LYS A 55 -5.34 4.11 4.61
N ASP A 56 -4.50 3.35 5.28
CA ASP A 56 -3.09 3.66 5.43
C ASP A 56 -2.34 3.53 4.10
N TYR A 57 -2.67 2.51 3.31
CA TYR A 57 -2.16 2.35 1.95
C TYR A 57 -2.57 3.53 1.05
N GLU A 58 -3.86 3.87 1.02
CA GLU A 58 -4.38 4.99 0.23
C GLU A 58 -3.70 6.30 0.62
N ARG A 59 -3.49 6.54 1.91
CA ARG A 59 -2.81 7.73 2.42
C ARG A 59 -1.34 7.79 1.98
N ARG A 60 -0.62 6.67 2.07
CA ARG A 60 0.76 6.57 1.60
C ARG A 60 0.85 6.83 0.10
N LEU A 61 -0.05 6.25 -0.66
CA LEU A 61 -0.10 6.40 -2.11
C LEU A 61 -0.34 7.86 -2.53
N VAL A 62 -1.27 8.55 -1.88
CA VAL A 62 -1.54 9.97 -2.13
C VAL A 62 -0.33 10.84 -1.76
N ALA A 63 0.33 10.54 -0.63
CA ALA A 63 1.47 11.31 -0.15
C ALA A 63 2.67 11.28 -1.11
N VAL A 64 2.85 10.22 -1.87
CA VAL A 64 3.99 10.06 -2.79
C VAL A 64 3.84 10.86 -4.08
N ARG A 65 2.63 11.20 -4.48
CA ARG A 65 2.33 11.96 -5.72
C ARG A 65 2.97 11.35 -6.97
N LEU A 66 2.75 10.05 -7.18
CA LEU A 66 3.33 9.32 -8.31
C LEU A 66 2.87 9.89 -9.66
N PRO A 67 3.76 9.91 -10.68
CA PRO A 67 3.37 10.21 -12.05
C PRO A 67 2.43 9.13 -12.60
N ARG A 68 1.70 9.43 -13.69
CA ARG A 68 0.74 8.49 -14.29
C ARG A 68 1.36 7.17 -14.70
N LYS A 69 2.57 7.20 -15.25
CA LYS A 69 3.33 6.01 -15.63
C LYS A 69 4.25 5.59 -14.48
N HIS A 70 3.85 4.58 -13.76
CA HIS A 70 4.61 4.01 -12.63
C HIS A 70 4.43 2.49 -12.48
N ASP A 71 3.68 1.85 -13.35
CA ASP A 71 3.52 0.40 -13.33
C ASP A 71 4.71 -0.28 -14.01
N LEU A 72 5.55 -0.94 -13.23
CA LEU A 72 6.73 -1.65 -13.73
C LEU A 72 6.39 -2.91 -14.55
N ASP A 73 5.17 -3.40 -14.48
CA ASP A 73 4.72 -4.50 -15.33
C ASP A 73 4.55 -4.05 -16.79
N GLU A 74 4.33 -2.75 -16.99
CA GLU A 74 4.27 -2.11 -18.31
C GLU A 74 5.64 -1.58 -18.80
N TYR A 75 6.72 -1.86 -18.06
CA TYR A 75 8.06 -1.34 -18.41
C TYR A 75 8.60 -2.01 -19.66
N ASP A 76 8.93 -1.20 -20.69
CA ASP A 76 9.45 -1.68 -21.96
C ASP A 76 10.99 -1.77 -21.96
N TYR A 77 11.50 -2.98 -21.75
CA TYR A 77 12.94 -3.28 -21.76
C TYR A 77 13.59 -3.10 -23.13
N ASN A 78 12.83 -3.08 -24.21
CA ASN A 78 13.37 -2.86 -25.56
C ASN A 78 13.60 -1.37 -25.81
N PHE A 79 12.75 -0.54 -25.25
CA PHE A 79 12.85 0.92 -25.37
C PHE A 79 13.85 1.51 -24.36
N TYR A 80 13.79 1.06 -23.12
CA TYR A 80 14.66 1.52 -22.03
C TYR A 80 15.82 0.54 -21.85
N LYS A 81 17.00 0.88 -22.36
CA LYS A 81 18.18 -0.02 -22.37
C LYS A 81 19.06 0.04 -21.12
N GLY A 82 18.63 0.75 -20.09
CA GLY A 82 19.45 0.99 -18.90
C GLY A 82 19.44 -0.12 -17.85
N ILE A 83 18.47 -1.01 -17.89
CA ILE A 83 18.30 -2.09 -16.92
C ILE A 83 17.67 -3.31 -17.59
N ASP A 84 18.12 -4.50 -17.23
CA ASP A 84 17.56 -5.76 -17.71
C ASP A 84 16.46 -6.30 -16.77
N ARG A 85 15.76 -7.38 -17.23
CA ARG A 85 14.67 -8.00 -16.47
C ARG A 85 15.13 -8.59 -15.14
N ARG A 86 16.34 -9.11 -15.08
CA ARG A 86 16.91 -9.71 -13.87
C ARG A 86 17.19 -8.63 -12.81
N GLN A 87 17.87 -7.58 -13.22
CA GLN A 87 18.14 -6.43 -12.34
C GLN A 87 16.84 -5.78 -11.84
N MET A 88 15.83 -5.63 -12.72
CA MET A 88 14.53 -5.12 -12.33
C MET A 88 13.88 -6.00 -11.26
N LYS A 89 13.90 -7.32 -11.45
CA LYS A 89 13.35 -8.26 -10.49
C LYS A 89 14.05 -8.13 -9.12
N GLU A 90 15.35 -8.07 -9.09
CA GLU A 90 16.15 -7.88 -7.87
C GLU A 90 15.80 -6.55 -7.16
N LEU A 91 15.63 -5.47 -7.91
CA LEU A 91 15.21 -4.18 -7.34
C LEU A 91 13.79 -4.22 -6.76
N ARG A 92 12.87 -4.92 -7.40
CA ARG A 92 11.48 -5.06 -6.95
C ARG A 92 11.33 -5.92 -5.69
N GLU A 93 12.30 -6.76 -5.34
CA GLU A 93 12.33 -7.50 -4.09
C GLU A 93 12.49 -6.59 -2.86
N LEU A 94 12.90 -5.34 -3.06
CA LEU A 94 13.05 -4.30 -2.04
C LEU A 94 13.98 -4.67 -0.87
N VAL A 95 14.89 -5.62 -1.06
CA VAL A 95 15.86 -6.01 -0.04
C VAL A 95 16.74 -4.82 0.34
N TRP A 96 17.25 -4.10 -0.65
CA TRP A 96 18.01 -2.87 -0.49
C TRP A 96 17.26 -1.80 0.32
N PHE A 97 15.95 -1.71 0.17
CA PHE A 97 15.12 -0.75 0.89
C PHE A 97 14.99 -1.11 2.37
N ARG A 98 14.87 -2.39 2.69
CA ARG A 98 14.79 -2.88 4.08
C ARG A 98 16.08 -2.67 4.86
N GLU A 99 17.21 -2.68 4.17
CA GLU A 99 18.54 -2.44 4.74
C GLU A 99 18.92 -0.95 4.82
N THR A 100 17.94 -0.05 4.64
CA THR A 100 18.12 1.42 4.73
C THR A 100 19.03 2.05 3.69
N TYR A 101 19.17 1.44 2.52
CA TYR A 101 19.88 2.02 1.38
C TYR A 101 18.98 2.97 0.58
N ASN A 102 19.60 3.99 -0.01
CA ASN A 102 18.97 4.85 -1.02
C ASN A 102 19.33 4.34 -2.41
N LEU A 103 18.37 4.37 -3.32
CA LEU A 103 18.62 4.10 -4.73
C LEU A 103 18.76 5.42 -5.49
N ILE A 104 19.85 5.57 -6.22
CA ILE A 104 20.12 6.73 -7.06
C ILE A 104 20.15 6.27 -8.53
N LEU A 105 19.29 6.87 -9.35
CA LEU A 105 19.22 6.59 -10.78
C LEU A 105 19.89 7.72 -11.55
N ILE A 106 20.95 7.41 -12.27
CA ILE A 106 21.75 8.36 -13.05
C ILE A 106 21.67 7.99 -14.53
N GLY A 107 21.52 8.97 -15.38
CA GLY A 107 21.53 8.77 -16.83
C GLY A 107 20.91 9.96 -17.56
N PRO A 108 21.05 9.99 -18.90
CA PRO A 108 20.48 11.06 -19.74
C PRO A 108 18.97 11.20 -19.62
N SER A 109 18.45 12.34 -19.98
CA SER A 109 17.01 12.56 -20.08
C SER A 109 16.37 11.59 -21.07
N GLY A 110 15.13 11.18 -20.83
CA GLY A 110 14.38 10.28 -21.71
C GLY A 110 14.76 8.78 -21.63
N THR A 111 15.60 8.37 -20.66
CA THR A 111 16.02 6.97 -20.46
C THR A 111 15.12 6.15 -19.55
N GLY A 112 13.97 6.68 -19.13
CA GLY A 112 13.00 5.99 -18.28
C GLY A 112 13.30 5.97 -16.79
N LYS A 113 14.28 6.75 -16.30
CA LYS A 113 14.64 6.82 -14.87
C LYS A 113 13.46 7.14 -13.96
N THR A 114 12.67 8.15 -14.34
CA THR A 114 11.49 8.57 -13.58
C THR A 114 10.44 7.48 -13.51
N PHE A 115 10.21 6.78 -14.61
CA PHE A 115 9.28 5.64 -14.65
C PHE A 115 9.75 4.52 -13.71
N LEU A 116 11.02 4.15 -13.79
CA LEU A 116 11.62 3.14 -12.93
C LEU A 116 11.54 3.54 -11.45
N ALA A 117 11.97 4.76 -11.13
CA ALA A 117 11.92 5.27 -9.76
C ALA A 117 10.50 5.30 -9.20
N ALA A 118 9.54 5.82 -9.96
CA ALA A 118 8.13 5.87 -9.57
C ALA A 118 7.55 4.47 -9.34
N GLY A 119 7.89 3.51 -10.20
CA GLY A 119 7.43 2.14 -10.05
C GLY A 119 8.00 1.42 -8.82
N LEU A 120 9.27 1.64 -8.50
CA LEU A 120 9.87 1.10 -7.27
C LEU A 120 9.28 1.74 -6.01
N VAL A 121 8.98 3.04 -6.04
CA VAL A 121 8.26 3.71 -4.96
C VAL A 121 6.85 3.14 -4.81
N PHE A 122 6.15 2.90 -5.91
CA PHE A 122 4.85 2.25 -5.89
C PHE A 122 4.90 0.85 -5.27
N ASP A 123 5.87 0.02 -5.67
CA ASP A 123 6.07 -1.30 -5.09
C ASP A 123 6.37 -1.23 -3.58
N ALA A 124 7.18 -0.27 -3.15
CA ALA A 124 7.48 -0.05 -1.74
C ALA A 124 6.23 0.37 -0.93
N VAL A 125 5.42 1.28 -1.45
CA VAL A 125 4.16 1.71 -0.83
C VAL A 125 3.18 0.55 -0.73
N LYS A 126 3.09 -0.27 -1.78
CA LYS A 126 2.26 -1.48 -1.82
C LYS A 126 2.68 -2.51 -0.78
N ALA A 127 3.99 -2.63 -0.55
CA ALA A 127 4.55 -3.50 0.48
C ALA A 127 4.43 -2.95 1.92
N GLY A 128 3.82 -1.78 2.11
CA GLY A 128 3.59 -1.17 3.42
C GLY A 128 4.66 -0.18 3.88
N TYR A 129 5.67 0.10 3.07
CA TYR A 129 6.74 1.05 3.41
C TYR A 129 6.34 2.50 3.13
N LYS A 130 7.00 3.42 3.84
CA LYS A 130 6.99 4.83 3.50
C LYS A 130 8.15 5.09 2.55
N ALA A 131 7.85 5.53 1.35
CA ALA A 131 8.84 5.84 0.33
C ALA A 131 8.58 7.23 -0.24
N CYS A 132 9.59 7.89 -0.77
CA CYS A 132 9.44 9.14 -1.47
C CYS A 132 10.33 9.17 -2.71
N LEU A 133 9.90 9.93 -3.70
CA LEU A 133 10.62 10.18 -4.93
C LEU A 133 11.19 11.61 -4.88
N LEU A 134 12.51 11.72 -4.97
CA LEU A 134 13.19 13.00 -5.01
C LEU A 134 13.77 13.22 -6.40
N TYR A 135 13.48 14.38 -6.97
CA TYR A 135 14.12 14.85 -8.18
C TYR A 135 15.27 15.76 -7.79
N THR A 136 16.47 15.45 -8.27
CA THR A 136 17.53 16.43 -8.29
C THR A 136 17.36 17.25 -9.57
N SER A 137 17.28 18.56 -9.48
CA SER A 137 17.45 19.43 -10.64
C SER A 137 18.81 19.10 -11.23
N ASP A 138 18.89 18.80 -12.54
CA ASP A 138 20.15 18.73 -13.24
C ASP A 138 20.87 20.09 -13.06
N ALA A 139 21.69 20.17 -12.03
CA ALA A 139 22.68 21.23 -11.88
C ALA A 139 23.88 20.88 -12.73
N ALA A 140 23.69 20.70 -14.01
CA ALA A 140 24.76 20.38 -14.94
C ALA A 140 24.46 20.95 -16.33
N ASP A 141 24.14 22.21 -16.36
CA ASP A 141 24.36 23.04 -17.54
C ASP A 141 25.24 24.22 -17.09
N ASP A 142 26.53 23.95 -16.94
CA ASP A 142 27.60 24.91 -17.01
C ASP A 142 28.66 24.41 -18.03
#